data_63e13182c283ef24bb0788a70a2d7bad
#
_entry.id   63e13182c283ef24bb0788a70a2d7bad
#
_cell.length_a   1.000
_cell.length_b   1.000
_cell.length_c   1.000
_cell.angle_alpha   90.00
_cell.angle_beta   90.00
_cell.angle_gamma   90.00
#
_symmetry.space_group_name_H-M   'P 1'
#
loop_
_entity.id
_entity.type
_entity.pdbx_description
1 polymer ?
#
loop_
_entity_poly.entity_id
_entity_poly.type
_entity_poly.pdbx_seq_one_letter_code
_entity_poly.pdbx_strand_id
1 'polypeptide(L)'
;MIKKIEFIVLLGLVFVPSISFLFILTSPESPLYTSISRIAWVHGRWLSTFLWATVVMGTIVWLTYKLIKIGPMEERSKRIFFIIQLISICLVFVGCLLFPAKPNPETVKFVHYMHDYLTAIAWAMYGIGLIVYSIIIGRKNKFLGFMGCSIMAFVVWSSLFFINQVIDPTSYVGASAVSEVYIINSLLIYLVVMYVLEEKENSAKKN
;
A
#
# COMPACT_ATOMS: atom_id res chain seq x y z
N MET A 1 1.40 7.91 -25.79
CA MET A 1 0.65 8.19 -24.52
C MET A 1 -0.31 7.05 -24.18
N ILE A 2 -1.23 6.67 -25.04
CA ILE A 2 -2.23 5.60 -24.79
C ILE A 2 -1.59 4.30 -24.29
N LYS A 3 -0.64 3.71 -25.01
CA LYS A 3 0.04 2.47 -24.61
C LYS A 3 0.68 2.50 -23.20
N LYS A 4 1.15 3.68 -22.77
CA LYS A 4 1.75 3.85 -21.43
C LYS A 4 0.69 3.84 -20.34
N ILE A 5 -0.45 4.48 -20.56
CA ILE A 5 -1.59 4.48 -19.63
C ILE A 5 -2.17 3.07 -19.52
N GLU A 6 -2.38 2.40 -20.67
CA GLU A 6 -2.87 1.02 -20.71
C GLU A 6 -1.97 0.07 -19.91
N PHE A 7 -0.65 0.18 -20.06
CA PHE A 7 0.31 -0.63 -19.29
C PHE A 7 0.19 -0.37 -17.77
N ILE A 8 0.07 0.89 -17.35
CA ILE A 8 -0.07 1.26 -15.93
C ILE A 8 -1.37 0.72 -15.34
N VAL A 9 -2.48 0.84 -16.09
CA VAL A 9 -3.79 0.31 -15.69
C VAL A 9 -3.72 -1.22 -15.60
N LEU A 10 -3.17 -1.89 -16.61
CA LEU A 10 -3.05 -3.35 -16.62
C LEU A 10 -2.19 -3.85 -15.45
N LEU A 11 -1.04 -3.20 -15.21
CA LEU A 11 -0.14 -3.60 -14.13
C LEU A 11 -0.79 -3.37 -12.75
N GLY A 12 -1.31 -2.16 -12.49
CA GLY A 12 -1.78 -1.75 -11.17
C GLY A 12 -3.19 -2.24 -10.80
N LEU A 13 -4.10 -2.40 -11.79
CA LEU A 13 -5.49 -2.78 -11.51
C LEU A 13 -5.83 -4.23 -11.90
N VAL A 14 -5.00 -4.89 -12.68
CA VAL A 14 -5.25 -6.28 -13.10
C VAL A 14 -4.16 -7.22 -12.61
N PHE A 15 -2.92 -7.03 -13.03
CA PHE A 15 -1.85 -7.99 -12.78
C PHE A 15 -1.53 -8.12 -11.28
N VAL A 16 -1.21 -7.00 -10.60
CA VAL A 16 -0.83 -7.04 -9.17
C VAL A 16 -1.99 -7.48 -8.27
N PRO A 17 -3.24 -7.00 -8.44
CA PRO A 17 -4.37 -7.56 -7.72
C PRO A 17 -4.55 -9.06 -7.94
N SER A 18 -4.47 -9.54 -9.20
CA SER A 18 -4.64 -10.96 -9.51
C SER A 18 -3.60 -11.84 -8.82
N ILE A 19 -2.31 -11.48 -8.88
CA ILE A 19 -1.26 -12.25 -8.18
C ILE A 19 -1.41 -12.18 -6.67
N SER A 20 -1.92 -11.07 -6.11
CA SER A 20 -2.17 -10.93 -4.69
C SER A 20 -3.31 -11.84 -4.22
N PHE A 21 -4.41 -11.92 -4.96
CA PHE A 21 -5.48 -12.87 -4.68
C PHE A 21 -5.01 -14.31 -4.84
N LEU A 22 -4.30 -14.64 -5.90
CA LEU A 22 -3.73 -15.99 -6.08
C LEU A 22 -2.80 -16.37 -4.94
N PHE A 23 -1.97 -15.44 -4.47
CA PHE A 23 -1.06 -15.66 -3.36
C PHE A 23 -1.81 -16.05 -2.08
N ILE A 24 -2.84 -15.30 -1.68
CA ILE A 24 -3.60 -15.59 -0.45
C ILE A 24 -4.50 -16.82 -0.60
N LEU A 25 -5.06 -17.08 -1.80
CA LEU A 25 -5.90 -18.27 -2.06
C LEU A 25 -5.09 -19.57 -2.03
N THR A 26 -3.80 -19.52 -2.25
CA THR A 26 -2.89 -20.68 -2.14
C THR A 26 -2.34 -20.88 -0.73
N SER A 27 -2.81 -20.09 0.25
CA SER A 27 -2.43 -20.26 1.65
C SER A 27 -2.94 -21.60 2.21
N PRO A 28 -2.19 -22.26 3.11
CA PRO A 28 -2.65 -23.45 3.80
C PRO A 28 -3.84 -23.22 4.74
N GLU A 29 -3.99 -22.00 5.25
CA GLU A 29 -5.15 -21.58 6.05
C GLU A 29 -6.08 -20.69 5.23
N SER A 30 -7.35 -20.61 5.65
CA SER A 30 -8.31 -19.69 5.04
C SER A 30 -7.79 -18.25 5.12
N PRO A 31 -7.79 -17.50 3.98
CA PRO A 31 -7.34 -16.11 3.94
C PRO A 31 -8.10 -15.15 4.86
N LEU A 32 -9.28 -15.58 5.34
CA LEU A 32 -10.09 -14.81 6.31
C LEU A 32 -9.54 -14.90 7.75
N TYR A 33 -8.78 -15.96 8.05
CA TYR A 33 -8.29 -16.25 9.40
C TYR A 33 -6.76 -16.20 9.54
N THR A 34 -6.05 -15.86 8.48
CA THR A 34 -4.60 -15.71 8.47
C THR A 34 -4.19 -14.33 7.97
N SER A 35 -3.03 -13.84 8.36
CA SER A 35 -2.40 -12.64 7.80
C SER A 35 -1.28 -13.01 6.83
N ILE A 36 -0.85 -12.06 6.00
CA ILE A 36 0.27 -12.26 5.08
C ILE A 36 1.55 -12.62 5.84
N SER A 37 1.79 -11.98 6.97
CA SER A 37 2.95 -12.28 7.81
C SER A 37 2.87 -13.66 8.47
N ARG A 38 1.67 -14.16 8.81
CA ARG A 38 1.49 -15.56 9.27
C ARG A 38 1.76 -16.55 8.15
N ILE A 39 1.34 -16.26 6.92
CA ILE A 39 1.66 -17.10 5.76
C ILE A 39 3.17 -17.25 5.62
N ALA A 40 3.93 -16.17 5.80
CA ALA A 40 5.38 -16.19 5.75
C ALA A 40 6.00 -17.02 6.87
N TRP A 41 5.66 -16.71 8.12
CA TRP A 41 6.39 -17.16 9.30
C TRP A 41 5.84 -18.45 9.93
N VAL A 42 4.52 -18.61 9.92
CA VAL A 42 3.89 -19.80 10.54
C VAL A 42 3.85 -20.97 9.57
N HIS A 43 3.57 -20.69 8.30
CA HIS A 43 3.45 -21.73 7.27
C HIS A 43 4.73 -21.95 6.47
N GLY A 44 5.85 -21.32 6.88
CA GLY A 44 7.16 -21.51 6.23
C GLY A 44 7.23 -21.03 4.80
N ARG A 45 6.31 -20.14 4.34
CA ARG A 45 6.25 -19.60 2.98
C ARG A 45 7.00 -18.27 2.82
N TRP A 46 8.05 -18.07 3.61
CA TRP A 46 8.78 -16.82 3.63
C TRP A 46 9.27 -16.37 2.25
N LEU A 47 9.87 -17.29 1.47
CA LEU A 47 10.40 -16.96 0.15
C LEU A 47 9.29 -16.53 -0.83
N SER A 48 8.15 -17.23 -0.86
CA SER A 48 7.03 -16.85 -1.74
C SER A 48 6.40 -15.53 -1.31
N THR A 49 6.32 -15.26 -0.01
CA THR A 49 5.85 -13.98 0.55
C THR A 49 6.83 -12.86 0.20
N PHE A 50 8.13 -13.09 0.31
CA PHE A 50 9.15 -12.13 -0.09
C PHE A 50 9.06 -11.77 -1.57
N LEU A 51 8.94 -12.76 -2.46
CA LEU A 51 8.80 -12.54 -3.91
C LEU A 51 7.52 -11.77 -4.22
N TRP A 52 6.39 -12.17 -3.65
CA TRP A 52 5.12 -11.47 -3.81
C TRP A 52 5.22 -10.02 -3.31
N ALA A 53 5.72 -9.80 -2.09
CA ALA A 53 5.86 -8.47 -1.51
C ALA A 53 6.81 -7.58 -2.34
N THR A 54 7.88 -8.14 -2.90
CA THR A 54 8.81 -7.42 -3.78
C THR A 54 8.09 -6.91 -5.03
N VAL A 55 7.27 -7.73 -5.67
CA VAL A 55 6.48 -7.32 -6.85
C VAL A 55 5.47 -6.24 -6.48
N VAL A 56 4.71 -6.44 -5.40
CA VAL A 56 3.67 -5.52 -4.96
C VAL A 56 4.26 -4.17 -4.54
N MET A 57 5.21 -4.18 -3.61
CA MET A 57 5.83 -2.96 -3.09
C MET A 57 6.66 -2.25 -4.16
N GLY A 58 7.36 -3.00 -5.01
CA GLY A 58 8.07 -2.45 -6.17
C GLY A 58 7.12 -1.72 -7.12
N THR A 59 5.93 -2.28 -7.37
CA THR A 59 4.89 -1.63 -8.19
C THR A 59 4.38 -0.36 -7.52
N ILE A 60 4.09 -0.39 -6.21
CA ILE A 60 3.65 0.80 -5.45
C ILE A 60 4.72 1.90 -5.51
N VAL A 61 5.99 1.58 -5.25
CA VAL A 61 7.11 2.53 -5.35
C VAL A 61 7.20 3.13 -6.75
N TRP A 62 7.13 2.28 -7.78
CA TRP A 62 7.23 2.73 -9.16
C TRP A 62 6.05 3.65 -9.55
N LEU A 63 4.81 3.30 -9.20
CA LEU A 63 3.63 4.13 -9.45
C LEU A 63 3.70 5.45 -8.69
N THR A 64 4.12 5.42 -7.42
CA THR A 64 4.33 6.61 -6.60
C THR A 64 5.35 7.55 -7.25
N TYR A 65 6.49 7.00 -7.69
CA TYR A 65 7.48 7.78 -8.43
C TYR A 65 6.90 8.42 -9.70
N LYS A 66 6.15 7.63 -10.50
CA LYS A 66 5.52 8.14 -11.73
C LYS A 66 4.53 9.26 -11.45
N LEU A 67 3.69 9.10 -10.42
CA LEU A 67 2.71 10.09 -10.02
C LEU A 67 3.39 11.39 -9.55
N ILE A 68 4.35 11.31 -8.65
CA ILE A 68 5.08 12.46 -8.12
C ILE A 68 5.83 13.19 -9.25
N LYS A 69 6.43 12.45 -10.18
CA LYS A 69 7.18 13.03 -11.31
C LYS A 69 6.34 13.95 -12.17
N ILE A 70 5.08 13.62 -12.44
CA ILE A 70 4.18 14.43 -13.25
C ILE A 70 3.43 15.49 -12.46
N GLY A 71 3.43 15.40 -11.13
CA GLY A 71 2.71 16.30 -10.23
C GLY A 71 3.23 17.73 -10.21
N PRO A 72 2.43 18.66 -9.64
CA PRO A 72 2.66 20.11 -9.72
C PRO A 72 3.67 20.67 -8.70
N MET A 73 4.50 19.84 -8.11
CA MET A 73 5.52 20.25 -7.13
C MET A 73 6.82 20.68 -7.80
N GLU A 74 7.60 21.50 -7.10
CA GLU A 74 8.98 21.81 -7.48
C GLU A 74 9.87 20.55 -7.38
N GLU A 75 10.91 20.46 -8.20
CA GLU A 75 11.78 19.27 -8.31
C GLU A 75 12.44 18.87 -6.98
N ARG A 76 12.85 19.86 -6.16
CA ARG A 76 13.39 19.59 -4.82
C ARG A 76 12.34 18.96 -3.91
N SER A 77 11.14 19.51 -3.92
CA SER A 77 10.00 19.00 -3.13
C SER A 77 9.58 17.60 -3.58
N LYS A 78 9.57 17.33 -4.89
CA LYS A 78 9.33 15.99 -5.44
C LYS A 78 10.30 14.96 -4.91
N ARG A 79 11.60 15.29 -4.91
CA ARG A 79 12.64 14.39 -4.40
C ARG A 79 12.45 14.07 -2.93
N ILE A 80 12.29 15.10 -2.10
CA ILE A 80 12.09 14.93 -0.64
C ILE A 80 10.84 14.10 -0.38
N PHE A 81 9.74 14.43 -1.04
CA PHE A 81 8.47 13.74 -0.88
C PHE A 81 8.59 12.26 -1.29
N PHE A 82 9.21 11.97 -2.43
CA PHE A 82 9.44 10.61 -2.88
C PHE A 82 10.32 9.82 -1.91
N ILE A 83 11.38 10.41 -1.36
CA ILE A 83 12.25 9.76 -0.38
C ILE A 83 11.46 9.38 0.88
N ILE A 84 10.60 10.27 1.39
CA ILE A 84 9.74 9.98 2.54
C ILE A 84 8.81 8.80 2.25
N GLN A 85 8.16 8.80 1.08
CA GLN A 85 7.28 7.70 0.68
C GLN A 85 8.05 6.38 0.50
N LEU A 86 9.24 6.43 -0.09
CA LEU A 86 10.12 5.26 -0.26
C LEU A 86 10.53 4.68 1.09
N ILE A 87 10.95 5.53 2.03
CA ILE A 87 11.31 5.10 3.40
C ILE A 87 10.10 4.43 4.05
N SER A 88 8.91 5.02 3.96
CA SER A 88 7.69 4.44 4.53
C SER A 88 7.41 3.03 3.97
N ILE A 89 7.48 2.84 2.65
CA ILE A 89 7.27 1.53 2.02
C ILE A 89 8.37 0.53 2.42
N CYS A 90 9.64 0.96 2.49
CA CYS A 90 10.72 0.11 2.96
C CYS A 90 10.52 -0.33 4.42
N LEU A 91 10.03 0.55 5.28
CA LEU A 91 9.73 0.20 6.68
C LEU A 91 8.57 -0.79 6.79
N VAL A 92 7.52 -0.68 5.96
CA VAL A 92 6.47 -1.71 5.86
C VAL A 92 7.07 -3.05 5.45
N PHE A 93 7.89 -3.06 4.40
CA PHE A 93 8.53 -4.28 3.90
C PHE A 93 9.42 -4.94 4.97
N VAL A 94 10.24 -4.14 5.66
CA VAL A 94 11.09 -4.61 6.77
C VAL A 94 10.24 -5.12 7.93
N GLY A 95 9.21 -4.37 8.34
CA GLY A 95 8.31 -4.76 9.43
C GLY A 95 7.61 -6.08 9.16
N CYS A 96 7.08 -6.27 7.96
CA CYS A 96 6.35 -7.49 7.60
C CYS A 96 7.25 -8.71 7.40
N LEU A 97 8.46 -8.55 6.86
CA LEU A 97 9.29 -9.69 6.43
C LEU A 97 10.42 -10.05 7.37
N LEU A 98 10.96 -9.09 8.13
CA LEU A 98 12.07 -9.35 9.04
C LEU A 98 11.63 -9.60 10.48
N PHE A 99 10.44 -9.14 10.88
CA PHE A 99 9.92 -9.36 12.21
C PHE A 99 8.75 -10.35 12.16
N PRO A 100 8.83 -11.47 12.89
CA PRO A 100 7.76 -12.46 12.91
C PRO A 100 6.48 -11.92 13.56
N ALA A 101 5.35 -12.13 12.89
CA ALA A 101 4.03 -11.76 13.39
C ALA A 101 3.54 -12.61 14.56
N LYS A 102 4.20 -13.73 14.87
CA LYS A 102 3.78 -14.62 15.92
C LYS A 102 4.65 -14.48 17.16
N PRO A 103 4.05 -14.20 18.34
CA PRO A 103 4.75 -14.41 19.58
C PRO A 103 4.96 -15.93 19.73
N ASN A 104 6.19 -16.40 19.57
CA ASN A 104 6.61 -17.54 20.34
C ASN A 104 6.60 -17.04 21.79
N PRO A 105 6.08 -17.79 22.80
CA PRO A 105 6.16 -17.39 24.21
C PRO A 105 7.57 -17.01 24.66
N GLU A 106 8.57 -17.52 23.94
CA GLU A 106 10.00 -17.26 24.15
C GLU A 106 10.55 -16.09 23.31
N THR A 107 9.84 -15.62 22.28
CA THR A 107 10.27 -14.43 21.52
C THR A 107 9.91 -13.18 22.28
N VAL A 108 10.93 -12.40 22.55
CA VAL A 108 10.87 -11.13 23.24
C VAL A 108 9.70 -10.30 22.72
N LYS A 109 8.83 -9.83 23.61
CA LYS A 109 7.70 -8.92 23.33
C LYS A 109 8.07 -7.79 22.38
N PHE A 110 9.34 -7.35 22.41
CA PHE A 110 9.91 -6.34 21.53
C PHE A 110 9.78 -6.68 20.03
N VAL A 111 10.03 -7.92 19.62
CA VAL A 111 9.97 -8.33 18.20
C VAL A 111 8.53 -8.25 17.66
N HIS A 112 7.56 -8.65 18.48
CA HIS A 112 6.13 -8.54 18.14
C HIS A 112 5.70 -7.06 18.03
N TYR A 113 6.08 -6.24 18.99
CA TYR A 113 5.80 -4.80 18.92
C TYR A 113 6.45 -4.14 17.70
N MET A 114 7.68 -4.54 17.33
CA MET A 114 8.34 -4.02 16.14
C MET A 114 7.58 -4.39 14.86
N HIS A 115 7.04 -5.60 14.76
CA HIS A 115 6.21 -5.97 13.62
C HIS A 115 4.98 -5.06 13.49
N ASP A 116 4.17 -4.98 14.54
CA ASP A 116 2.88 -4.30 14.50
C ASP A 116 3.02 -2.77 14.41
N TYR A 117 3.82 -2.18 15.30
CA TYR A 117 3.94 -0.72 15.36
C TYR A 117 4.75 -0.15 14.20
N LEU A 118 5.84 -0.81 13.78
CA LEU A 118 6.64 -0.32 12.66
C LEU A 118 5.81 -0.34 11.37
N THR A 119 5.08 -1.43 11.15
CA THR A 119 4.22 -1.57 9.97
C THR A 119 3.07 -0.56 10.00
N ALA A 120 2.38 -0.41 11.14
CA ALA A 120 1.26 0.52 11.28
C ALA A 120 1.71 1.98 11.09
N ILE A 121 2.80 2.40 11.75
CA ILE A 121 3.34 3.75 11.62
C ILE A 121 3.78 4.01 10.17
N ALA A 122 4.47 3.07 9.55
CA ALA A 122 4.95 3.21 8.19
C ALA A 122 3.80 3.32 7.16
N TRP A 123 2.74 2.53 7.32
CA TRP A 123 1.52 2.66 6.51
C TRP A 123 0.81 3.99 6.74
N ALA A 124 0.72 4.44 8.00
CA ALA A 124 0.15 5.75 8.31
C ALA A 124 0.95 6.89 7.67
N MET A 125 2.27 6.86 7.75
CA MET A 125 3.14 7.86 7.10
C MET A 125 2.95 7.87 5.58
N TYR A 126 2.87 6.69 4.96
CA TYR A 126 2.63 6.57 3.52
C TYR A 126 1.26 7.16 3.14
N GLY A 127 0.20 6.78 3.85
CA GLY A 127 -1.16 7.26 3.60
C GLY A 127 -1.32 8.77 3.81
N ILE A 128 -0.75 9.32 4.90
CA ILE A 128 -0.72 10.77 5.15
C ILE A 128 -0.02 11.49 3.99
N GLY A 129 1.09 10.95 3.51
CA GLY A 129 1.77 11.50 2.35
C GLY A 129 0.89 11.57 1.12
N LEU A 130 0.13 10.52 0.80
CA LEU A 130 -0.80 10.53 -0.35
C LEU A 130 -1.94 11.55 -0.16
N ILE A 131 -2.43 11.75 1.07
CA ILE A 131 -3.40 12.81 1.38
C ILE A 131 -2.80 14.19 1.13
N VAL A 132 -1.60 14.44 1.66
CA VAL A 132 -0.86 15.69 1.43
C VAL A 132 -0.65 15.94 -0.05
N TYR A 133 -0.28 14.91 -0.82
CA TYR A 133 -0.15 14.99 -2.26
C TYR A 133 -1.47 15.40 -2.94
N SER A 134 -2.60 14.81 -2.53
CA SER A 134 -3.93 15.16 -3.03
C SER A 134 -4.30 16.62 -2.76
N ILE A 135 -3.94 17.12 -1.56
CA ILE A 135 -4.16 18.53 -1.20
C ILE A 135 -3.31 19.47 -2.09
N ILE A 136 -2.05 19.09 -2.34
CA ILE A 136 -1.16 19.87 -3.23
C ILE A 136 -1.72 19.94 -4.66
N ILE A 137 -2.16 18.80 -5.20
CA ILE A 137 -2.82 18.76 -6.51
C ILE A 137 -4.10 19.61 -6.49
N GLY A 138 -4.88 19.56 -5.41
CA GLY A 138 -6.11 20.30 -5.25
C GLY A 138 -5.96 21.82 -5.33
N ARG A 139 -4.77 22.35 -5.01
CA ARG A 139 -4.47 23.79 -5.21
C ARG A 139 -4.44 24.17 -6.69
N LYS A 140 -4.09 23.25 -7.57
CA LYS A 140 -4.01 23.44 -9.02
C LYS A 140 -5.30 23.01 -9.73
N ASN A 141 -5.86 21.89 -9.31
CA ASN A 141 -7.09 21.32 -9.83
C ASN A 141 -7.94 20.77 -8.67
N LYS A 142 -8.99 21.54 -8.29
CA LYS A 142 -9.88 21.22 -7.16
C LYS A 142 -10.55 19.85 -7.31
N PHE A 143 -10.92 19.46 -8.55
CA PHE A 143 -11.55 18.18 -8.81
C PHE A 143 -10.60 17.01 -8.50
N LEU A 144 -9.36 17.07 -8.99
CA LEU A 144 -8.36 16.04 -8.74
C LEU A 144 -8.01 15.93 -7.23
N GLY A 145 -7.87 17.08 -6.57
CA GLY A 145 -7.64 17.10 -5.13
C GLY A 145 -8.80 16.47 -4.35
N PHE A 146 -10.03 16.82 -4.68
CA PHE A 146 -11.22 16.22 -4.06
C PHE A 146 -11.29 14.71 -4.30
N MET A 147 -11.10 14.25 -5.53
CA MET A 147 -11.08 12.82 -5.87
C MET A 147 -10.00 12.07 -5.09
N GLY A 148 -8.77 12.60 -5.06
CA GLY A 148 -7.67 11.97 -4.33
C GLY A 148 -7.94 11.89 -2.83
N CYS A 149 -8.41 12.97 -2.20
CA CYS A 149 -8.79 12.96 -0.79
C CYS A 149 -9.95 12.00 -0.50
N SER A 150 -10.96 11.93 -1.37
CA SER A 150 -12.11 11.03 -1.20
C SER A 150 -11.70 9.56 -1.27
N ILE A 151 -10.85 9.18 -2.23
CA ILE A 151 -10.33 7.81 -2.31
C ILE A 151 -9.51 7.48 -1.07
N MET A 152 -8.62 8.39 -0.62
CA MET A 152 -7.81 8.17 0.57
C MET A 152 -8.65 8.12 1.85
N ALA A 153 -9.69 8.96 1.98
CA ALA A 153 -10.63 8.88 3.10
C ALA A 153 -11.33 7.52 3.16
N PHE A 154 -11.74 6.98 2.00
CA PHE A 154 -12.32 5.64 1.90
C PHE A 154 -11.31 4.55 2.29
N VAL A 155 -10.06 4.64 1.83
CA VAL A 155 -8.98 3.69 2.21
C VAL A 155 -8.73 3.74 3.72
N VAL A 156 -8.63 4.93 4.31
CA VAL A 156 -8.43 5.09 5.75
C VAL A 156 -9.62 4.54 6.53
N TRP A 157 -10.85 4.88 6.14
CA TRP A 157 -12.05 4.40 6.80
C TRP A 157 -12.16 2.87 6.75
N SER A 158 -11.95 2.26 5.59
CA SER A 158 -11.96 0.80 5.45
C SER A 158 -10.83 0.14 6.23
N SER A 159 -9.64 0.76 6.29
CA SER A 159 -8.52 0.28 7.10
C SER A 159 -8.85 0.28 8.59
N LEU A 160 -9.50 1.34 9.09
CA LEU A 160 -9.96 1.42 10.49
C LEU A 160 -11.00 0.36 10.82
N PHE A 161 -11.91 0.06 9.89
CA PHE A 161 -12.88 -1.03 10.05
C PHE A 161 -12.19 -2.38 10.24
N PHE A 162 -11.13 -2.66 9.49
CA PHE A 162 -10.35 -3.88 9.64
C PHE A 162 -9.45 -3.87 10.89
N ILE A 163 -8.95 -2.70 11.31
CA ILE A 163 -8.13 -2.56 12.53
C ILE A 163 -8.98 -2.78 13.78
N ASN A 164 -10.23 -2.36 13.81
CA ASN A 164 -11.12 -2.60 14.94
C ASN A 164 -11.34 -4.10 15.24
N GLN A 165 -11.12 -4.98 14.25
CA GLN A 165 -11.07 -6.43 14.49
C GLN A 165 -9.78 -6.88 15.18
N VAL A 166 -8.75 -6.03 15.19
CA VAL A 166 -7.44 -6.29 15.84
C VAL A 166 -7.44 -5.91 17.31
N ILE A 167 -8.35 -5.04 17.74
CA ILE A 167 -8.38 -4.47 19.12
C ILE A 167 -9.10 -5.39 20.12
N ASP A 168 -9.80 -6.42 19.66
CA ASP A 168 -10.35 -7.44 20.54
C ASP A 168 -9.29 -8.51 20.82
N PRO A 169 -8.65 -8.51 22.04
CA PRO A 169 -7.63 -9.48 22.39
C PRO A 169 -8.15 -10.93 22.54
N THR A 170 -9.47 -11.11 22.48
CA THR A 170 -10.11 -12.43 22.53
C THR A 170 -10.35 -12.99 21.14
N SER A 171 -10.44 -12.13 20.12
CA SER A 171 -10.44 -12.55 18.73
C SER A 171 -9.00 -12.55 18.21
N TYR A 172 -8.41 -13.71 18.07
CA TYR A 172 -7.12 -13.94 17.41
C TYR A 172 -7.10 -13.52 15.91
N VAL A 173 -8.02 -12.71 15.48
CA VAL A 173 -8.17 -12.24 14.12
C VAL A 173 -7.46 -10.89 14.01
N GLY A 174 -6.15 -10.95 13.92
CA GLY A 174 -5.37 -9.87 13.33
C GLY A 174 -5.89 -9.56 11.91
N ALA A 175 -5.43 -8.47 11.30
CA ALA A 175 -5.80 -8.15 9.93
C ALA A 175 -5.72 -9.40 9.06
N SER A 176 -6.83 -9.81 8.47
CA SER A 176 -6.84 -11.00 7.61
C SER A 176 -6.05 -10.71 6.33
N ALA A 177 -5.47 -11.74 5.71
CA ALA A 177 -4.77 -11.58 4.44
C ALA A 177 -5.66 -10.95 3.36
N VAL A 178 -6.98 -11.21 3.41
CA VAL A 178 -7.97 -10.55 2.55
C VAL A 178 -8.01 -9.05 2.81
N SER A 179 -8.03 -8.60 4.07
CA SER A 179 -8.07 -7.18 4.40
C SER A 179 -6.76 -6.47 4.03
N GLU A 180 -5.61 -7.12 4.25
CA GLU A 180 -4.31 -6.58 3.85
C GLU A 180 -4.21 -6.41 2.33
N VAL A 181 -4.62 -7.41 1.54
CA VAL A 181 -4.68 -7.33 0.07
C VAL A 181 -5.68 -6.28 -0.39
N TYR A 182 -6.83 -6.14 0.29
CA TYR A 182 -7.80 -5.10 -0.01
C TYR A 182 -7.22 -3.69 0.15
N ILE A 183 -6.53 -3.42 1.25
CA ILE A 183 -5.87 -2.12 1.50
C ILE A 183 -4.83 -1.84 0.41
N ILE A 184 -3.98 -2.81 0.09
CA ILE A 184 -2.96 -2.70 -0.96
C ILE A 184 -3.61 -2.37 -2.31
N ASN A 185 -4.67 -3.09 -2.69
CA ASN A 185 -5.35 -2.86 -3.95
C ASN A 185 -6.05 -1.49 -4.00
N SER A 186 -6.60 -1.02 -2.88
CA SER A 186 -7.18 0.32 -2.77
C SER A 186 -6.13 1.42 -2.96
N LEU A 187 -4.92 1.23 -2.45
CA LEU A 187 -3.80 2.13 -2.71
C LEU A 187 -3.34 2.10 -4.18
N LEU A 188 -3.31 0.93 -4.80
CA LEU A 188 -3.02 0.81 -6.24
C LEU A 188 -4.07 1.52 -7.08
N ILE A 189 -5.36 1.40 -6.74
CA ILE A 189 -6.44 2.15 -7.39
C ILE A 189 -6.19 3.66 -7.28
N TYR A 190 -5.87 4.15 -6.07
CA TYR A 190 -5.53 5.56 -5.87
C TYR A 190 -4.39 6.00 -6.80
N LEU A 191 -3.27 5.28 -6.78
CA LEU A 191 -2.08 5.65 -7.56
C LEU A 191 -2.35 5.66 -9.07
N VAL A 192 -3.06 4.65 -9.58
CA VAL A 192 -3.39 4.54 -11.01
C VAL A 192 -4.38 5.62 -11.43
N VAL A 193 -5.46 5.81 -10.67
CA VAL A 193 -6.48 6.82 -11.00
C VAL A 193 -5.88 8.22 -11.00
N MET A 194 -5.14 8.58 -9.95
CA MET A 194 -4.51 9.89 -9.85
C MET A 194 -3.47 10.11 -10.96
N TYR A 195 -2.67 9.09 -11.28
CA TYR A 195 -1.72 9.16 -12.37
C TYR A 195 -2.41 9.40 -13.73
N VAL A 196 -3.45 8.63 -14.04
CA VAL A 196 -4.17 8.73 -15.32
C VAL A 196 -4.83 10.10 -15.48
N LEU A 197 -5.45 10.61 -14.44
CA LEU A 197 -6.12 11.90 -14.46
C LEU A 197 -5.12 13.06 -14.61
N GLU A 198 -4.02 13.03 -13.85
CA GLU A 198 -2.97 14.06 -13.93
C GLU A 198 -2.27 14.06 -15.30
N GLU A 199 -1.98 12.87 -15.87
CA GLU A 199 -1.36 12.74 -17.21
C GLU A 199 -2.30 13.29 -18.31
N LYS A 200 -3.62 13.03 -18.20
CA LYS A 200 -4.61 13.58 -19.12
C LYS A 200 -4.67 15.11 -19.04
N GLU A 201 -4.68 15.66 -17.83
CA GLU A 201 -4.69 17.11 -17.63
C GLU A 201 -3.44 17.79 -18.21
N ASN A 202 -2.27 17.21 -17.92
CA ASN A 202 -1.00 17.73 -18.43
C ASN A 202 -0.90 17.65 -19.96
N SER A 203 -1.53 16.64 -20.56
CA SER A 203 -1.58 16.50 -22.03
C SER A 203 -2.53 17.50 -22.68
N ALA A 204 -3.68 17.80 -22.04
CA ALA A 204 -4.63 18.79 -22.54
C ALA A 204 -4.06 20.22 -22.52
N LYS A 205 -3.12 20.53 -21.63
CA LYS A 205 -2.45 21.85 -21.56
C LYS A 205 -1.34 22.03 -22.59
N LYS A 206 -0.90 20.96 -23.26
CA LYS A 206 0.16 21.01 -24.29
C LYS A 206 -0.37 21.14 -25.70
N ASN A 207 -1.66 20.87 -25.91
CA ASN A 207 -2.39 21.07 -27.14
C ASN A 207 -3.13 22.41 -27.12
#